data_fb41740c3c412604b5793091c8211082
#
_entry.id   fb41740c3c412604b5793091c8211082
#
_cell.length_a   1.000
_cell.length_b   1.000
_cell.length_c   1.000
_cell.angle_alpha   90.00
_cell.angle_beta   90.00
_cell.angle_gamma   90.00
#
_symmetry.space_group_name_H-M   'P 1'
#
loop_
_entity.id
_entity.type
_entity.pdbx_description
1 polymer ?
#
loop_
_entity_poly.entity_id
_entity_poly.type
_entity_poly.pdbx_seq_one_letter_code
_entity_poly.pdbx_strand_id
1 'polypeptide(L)'
;MITIVLLILAYLLGSIPSGLWIGQIFFQTNLREHGSGNTGTTNTFRILGKKAGMATFVIDFFKGTLATLLPIMFHLQGVSPLIFGLLAVIGHTFPIFAGFKGGKAVATSAGVVFGFAPVFCLYLAIVFFGTLYLASMISLSSVTASFAAVIGVLLFPLFGFILNHYDPLFIAIILALASLIIIRHKDNITRIQNKTENLVPWGLNLTHQNPKK
;
A
#
# COMPACT_ATOMS: atom_id res chain seq x y z
N MET A 1 6.69 -28.43 -6.53
CA MET A 1 7.92 -27.79 -6.03
C MET A 1 8.03 -26.32 -6.43
N ILE A 2 7.90 -25.96 -7.70
CA ILE A 2 8.07 -24.57 -8.18
C ILE A 2 7.10 -23.58 -7.51
N THR A 3 5.85 -23.96 -7.27
CA THR A 3 4.85 -23.11 -6.60
C THR A 3 5.31 -22.65 -5.23
N ILE A 4 5.86 -23.55 -4.41
CA ILE A 4 6.36 -23.22 -3.07
C ILE A 4 7.53 -22.23 -3.15
N VAL A 5 8.46 -22.46 -4.08
CA VAL A 5 9.61 -21.54 -4.30
C VAL A 5 9.12 -20.15 -4.68
N LEU A 6 8.14 -20.05 -5.57
CA LEU A 6 7.59 -18.75 -5.99
C LEU A 6 6.76 -18.07 -4.89
N LEU A 7 6.07 -18.82 -4.03
CA LEU A 7 5.40 -18.25 -2.85
C LEU A 7 6.42 -17.62 -1.87
N ILE A 8 7.53 -18.35 -1.62
CA ILE A 8 8.64 -17.81 -0.80
C ILE A 8 9.23 -16.56 -1.48
N LEU A 9 9.46 -16.61 -2.79
CA LEU A 9 9.97 -15.46 -3.55
C LEU A 9 9.04 -14.25 -3.45
N ALA A 10 7.72 -14.45 -3.55
CA ALA A 10 6.73 -13.38 -3.40
C ALA A 10 6.83 -12.70 -2.02
N TYR A 11 6.96 -13.47 -0.95
CA TYR A 11 7.19 -12.94 0.39
C TYR A 11 8.53 -12.19 0.48
N LEU A 12 9.61 -12.73 -0.07
CA LEU A 12 10.94 -12.09 -0.06
C LEU A 12 10.95 -10.78 -0.86
N LEU A 13 10.30 -10.75 -2.04
CA LEU A 13 10.11 -9.51 -2.80
C LEU A 13 9.38 -8.46 -1.97
N GLY A 14 8.28 -8.85 -1.33
CA GLY A 14 7.54 -7.98 -0.41
C GLY A 14 8.41 -7.47 0.74
N SER A 15 9.30 -8.33 1.26
CA SER A 15 10.17 -8.05 2.41
C SER A 15 11.28 -7.03 2.13
N ILE A 16 11.50 -6.63 0.87
CA ILE A 16 12.47 -5.57 0.53
C ILE A 16 12.04 -4.26 1.20
N PRO A 17 12.79 -3.75 2.20
CA PRO A 17 12.45 -2.53 2.93
C PRO A 17 12.99 -1.31 2.20
N SER A 18 12.41 -0.99 1.04
CA SER A 18 12.91 -0.01 0.07
C SER A 18 13.28 1.35 0.69
N GLY A 19 12.39 1.94 1.48
CA GLY A 19 12.67 3.24 2.10
C GLY A 19 13.81 3.16 3.11
N LEU A 20 13.89 2.08 3.89
CA LEU A 20 14.98 1.90 4.86
C LEU A 20 16.34 1.77 4.17
N TRP A 21 16.40 0.93 3.12
CA TRP A 21 17.65 0.75 2.36
C TRP A 21 18.04 2.01 1.60
N ILE A 22 17.09 2.70 0.96
CA ILE A 22 17.38 4.00 0.32
C ILE A 22 17.93 4.99 1.33
N GLY A 23 17.31 5.09 2.52
CA GLY A 23 17.79 5.98 3.57
C GLY A 23 19.20 5.66 4.05
N GLN A 24 19.47 4.40 4.34
CA GLN A 24 20.78 3.96 4.85
C GLN A 24 21.89 4.07 3.81
N ILE A 25 21.62 3.62 2.57
CA ILE A 25 22.67 3.52 1.52
C ILE A 25 23.00 4.88 0.93
N PHE A 26 22.00 5.70 0.61
CA PHE A 26 22.19 6.94 -0.14
C PHE A 26 22.18 8.21 0.72
N PHE A 27 21.59 8.13 1.93
CA PHE A 27 21.43 9.30 2.80
C PHE A 27 22.03 9.12 4.19
N GLN A 28 22.62 7.96 4.48
CA GLN A 28 23.18 7.63 5.81
C GLN A 28 22.20 7.89 6.96
N THR A 29 20.91 7.70 6.68
CA THR A 29 19.81 8.04 7.60
C THR A 29 18.97 6.81 7.88
N ASN A 30 18.72 6.54 9.17
CA ASN A 30 17.79 5.50 9.59
C ASN A 30 16.37 6.08 9.74
N LEU A 31 15.48 5.79 8.80
CA LEU A 31 14.10 6.30 8.81
C LEU A 31 13.29 5.95 10.06
N ARG A 32 13.70 4.93 10.82
CA ARG A 32 13.03 4.55 12.08
C ARG A 32 13.26 5.55 13.20
N GLU A 33 14.29 6.36 13.11
CA GLU A 33 14.67 7.37 14.10
C GLU A 33 14.15 8.76 13.75
N HIS A 34 13.51 8.90 12.57
CA HIS A 34 13.11 10.21 12.06
C HIS A 34 11.63 10.24 11.64
N GLY A 35 11.00 11.40 11.83
CA GLY A 35 9.63 11.67 11.44
C GLY A 35 8.63 10.78 12.16
N SER A 36 7.88 9.94 11.42
CA SER A 36 6.91 9.00 12.01
C SER A 36 7.53 7.67 12.42
N GLY A 37 8.83 7.46 12.22
CA GLY A 37 9.49 6.17 12.45
C GLY A 37 9.11 5.07 11.46
N ASN A 38 8.22 5.34 10.51
CA ASN A 38 7.79 4.37 9.52
C ASN A 38 8.78 4.30 8.34
N THR A 39 9.06 3.10 7.85
CA THR A 39 10.02 2.84 6.76
C THR A 39 9.42 3.00 5.35
N GLY A 40 8.13 3.36 5.23
CA GLY A 40 7.42 3.44 3.95
C GLY A 40 7.52 4.81 3.28
N THR A 41 6.94 4.85 2.08
CA THR A 41 6.95 5.98 1.12
C THR A 41 6.72 7.35 1.75
N THR A 42 5.67 7.52 2.56
CA THR A 42 5.29 8.84 3.13
C THR A 42 6.37 9.42 4.04
N ASN A 43 6.98 8.59 4.89
CA ASN A 43 8.06 9.05 5.76
C ASN A 43 9.33 9.33 4.96
N THR A 44 9.61 8.53 3.93
CA THR A 44 10.72 8.76 3.00
C THR A 44 10.58 10.11 2.28
N PHE A 45 9.39 10.44 1.78
CA PHE A 45 9.11 11.77 1.20
C PHE A 45 9.39 12.90 2.18
N ARG A 46 8.98 12.72 3.44
CA ARG A 46 9.10 13.75 4.48
C ARG A 46 10.56 14.00 4.89
N ILE A 47 11.34 12.94 5.06
CA ILE A 47 12.69 13.02 5.63
C ILE A 47 13.76 13.15 4.55
N LEU A 48 13.63 12.41 3.45
CA LEU A 48 14.66 12.31 2.41
C LEU A 48 14.30 13.06 1.12
N GLY A 49 13.09 13.66 1.09
CA GLY A 49 12.64 14.48 -0.03
C GLY A 49 12.01 13.69 -1.18
N LYS A 50 11.67 14.45 -2.26
CA LYS A 50 10.80 13.96 -3.33
C LYS A 50 11.40 12.79 -4.12
N LYS A 51 12.69 12.83 -4.45
CA LYS A 51 13.35 11.79 -5.26
C LYS A 51 13.38 10.45 -4.54
N ALA A 52 13.81 10.44 -3.28
CA ALA A 52 13.86 9.23 -2.46
C ALA A 52 12.47 8.68 -2.17
N GLY A 53 11.50 9.54 -1.86
CA GLY A 53 10.11 9.15 -1.66
C GLY A 53 9.49 8.51 -2.89
N MET A 54 9.72 9.09 -4.09
CA MET A 54 9.22 8.53 -5.35
C MET A 54 9.88 7.17 -5.66
N ALA A 55 11.20 7.05 -5.48
CA ALA A 55 11.90 5.77 -5.67
C ALA A 55 11.33 4.69 -4.72
N THR A 56 11.11 5.03 -3.44
CA THR A 56 10.48 4.13 -2.47
C THR A 56 9.07 3.72 -2.91
N PHE A 57 8.26 4.68 -3.38
CA PHE A 57 6.91 4.39 -3.88
C PHE A 57 6.94 3.41 -5.06
N VAL A 58 7.77 3.70 -6.06
CA VAL A 58 7.90 2.87 -7.27
C VAL A 58 8.30 1.44 -6.90
N ILE A 59 9.32 1.27 -6.06
CA ILE A 59 9.78 -0.06 -5.64
C ILE A 59 8.67 -0.76 -4.84
N ASP A 60 8.03 -0.09 -3.87
CA ASP A 60 6.98 -0.69 -3.05
C ASP A 60 5.73 -1.06 -3.86
N PHE A 61 5.38 -0.26 -4.87
CA PHE A 61 4.27 -0.54 -5.77
C PHE A 61 4.60 -1.75 -6.66
N PHE A 62 5.72 -1.68 -7.38
CA PHE A 62 6.05 -2.72 -8.37
C PHE A 62 6.47 -4.05 -7.74
N LYS A 63 6.99 -4.10 -6.50
CA LYS A 63 7.20 -5.39 -5.83
C LYS A 63 5.88 -6.13 -5.57
N GLY A 64 4.78 -5.40 -5.28
CA GLY A 64 3.44 -5.97 -5.17
C GLY A 64 2.93 -6.48 -6.52
N THR A 65 3.05 -5.65 -7.57
CA THR A 65 2.68 -6.02 -8.94
C THR A 65 3.45 -7.24 -9.42
N LEU A 66 4.79 -7.23 -9.29
CA LEU A 66 5.65 -8.32 -9.74
C LEU A 66 5.32 -9.63 -9.02
N ALA A 67 5.15 -9.59 -7.69
CA ALA A 67 4.76 -10.77 -6.93
C ALA A 67 3.42 -11.35 -7.43
N THR A 68 2.42 -10.50 -7.68
CA THR A 68 1.12 -10.92 -8.22
C THR A 68 1.23 -11.56 -9.59
N LEU A 69 2.16 -11.07 -10.43
CA LEU A 69 2.35 -11.60 -11.77
C LEU A 69 3.22 -12.88 -11.84
N LEU A 70 3.93 -13.25 -10.76
CA LEU A 70 4.79 -14.44 -10.75
C LEU A 70 4.10 -15.72 -11.27
N PRO A 71 2.91 -16.12 -10.80
CA PRO A 71 2.29 -17.35 -11.30
C PRO A 71 1.92 -17.28 -12.78
N ILE A 72 1.60 -16.10 -13.30
CA ILE A 72 1.32 -15.89 -14.73
C ILE A 72 2.62 -16.02 -15.53
N MET A 73 3.70 -15.38 -15.10
CA MET A 73 5.01 -15.42 -15.75
C MET A 73 5.61 -16.84 -15.81
N PHE A 74 5.32 -17.66 -14.81
CA PHE A 74 5.79 -19.04 -14.73
C PHE A 74 4.73 -20.07 -15.15
N HIS A 75 3.63 -19.61 -15.78
CA HIS A 75 2.56 -20.48 -16.29
C HIS A 75 2.00 -21.46 -15.26
N LEU A 76 1.93 -21.06 -13.98
CA LEU A 76 1.35 -21.89 -12.93
C LEU A 76 -0.16 -22.00 -13.09
N GLN A 77 -0.68 -23.20 -13.08
CA GLN A 77 -2.11 -23.46 -13.11
C GLN A 77 -2.65 -23.79 -11.71
N GLY A 78 -3.93 -23.46 -11.47
CA GLY A 78 -4.63 -23.82 -10.24
C GLY A 78 -4.27 -22.98 -9.00
N VAL A 79 -3.44 -21.93 -9.13
CA VAL A 79 -3.09 -21.04 -8.03
C VAL A 79 -3.37 -19.58 -8.42
N SER A 80 -4.18 -18.90 -7.61
CA SER A 80 -4.52 -17.50 -7.88
C SER A 80 -3.33 -16.56 -7.70
N PRO A 81 -3.13 -15.60 -8.61
CA PRO A 81 -2.16 -14.51 -8.48
C PRO A 81 -2.29 -13.71 -7.17
N LEU A 82 -3.49 -13.61 -6.64
CA LEU A 82 -3.79 -12.87 -5.41
C LEU A 82 -3.08 -13.43 -4.17
N ILE A 83 -2.84 -14.75 -4.12
CA ILE A 83 -2.13 -15.38 -3.00
C ILE A 83 -0.68 -14.90 -2.95
N PHE A 84 -0.02 -14.78 -4.10
CA PHE A 84 1.34 -14.25 -4.22
C PHE A 84 1.38 -12.76 -3.84
N GLY A 85 0.41 -11.98 -4.31
CA GLY A 85 0.26 -10.58 -3.92
C GLY A 85 0.07 -10.40 -2.40
N LEU A 86 -0.76 -11.23 -1.77
CA LEU A 86 -0.96 -11.22 -0.33
C LEU A 86 0.35 -11.50 0.42
N LEU A 87 1.14 -12.48 -0.03
CA LEU A 87 2.45 -12.77 0.56
C LEU A 87 3.42 -11.59 0.44
N ALA A 88 3.40 -10.86 -0.67
CA ALA A 88 4.19 -9.64 -0.80
C ALA A 88 3.73 -8.54 0.17
N VAL A 89 2.43 -8.39 0.42
CA VAL A 89 1.91 -7.44 1.43
C VAL A 89 2.29 -7.87 2.84
N ILE A 90 2.22 -9.16 3.15
CA ILE A 90 2.71 -9.71 4.43
C ILE A 90 4.22 -9.44 4.57
N GLY A 91 5.00 -9.69 3.52
CA GLY A 91 6.43 -9.39 3.50
C GLY A 91 6.73 -7.91 3.72
N HIS A 92 5.98 -7.00 3.09
CA HIS A 92 6.15 -5.56 3.31
C HIS A 92 5.81 -5.14 4.75
N THR A 93 4.81 -5.77 5.36
CA THR A 93 4.35 -5.44 6.72
C THR A 93 5.26 -6.06 7.78
N PHE A 94 5.72 -7.27 7.53
CA PHE A 94 6.60 -8.05 8.41
C PHE A 94 7.86 -8.50 7.65
N PRO A 95 8.73 -7.56 7.24
CA PRO A 95 9.87 -7.86 6.39
C PRO A 95 10.97 -8.58 7.15
N ILE A 96 11.39 -9.77 6.66
CA ILE A 96 12.49 -10.52 7.24
C ILE A 96 13.80 -9.71 7.22
N PHE A 97 14.03 -8.95 6.15
CA PHE A 97 15.25 -8.12 5.98
C PHE A 97 15.28 -6.87 6.87
N ALA A 98 14.21 -6.61 7.64
CA ALA A 98 14.14 -5.45 8.52
C ALA A 98 13.62 -5.81 9.93
N GLY A 99 13.89 -7.04 10.38
CA GLY A 99 13.50 -7.52 11.72
C GLY A 99 11.99 -7.50 11.94
N PHE A 100 11.21 -7.84 10.92
CA PHE A 100 9.74 -7.92 10.93
C PHE A 100 9.00 -6.62 11.28
N LYS A 101 9.68 -5.47 11.21
CA LYS A 101 9.12 -4.13 11.46
C LYS A 101 9.05 -3.35 10.16
N GLY A 102 7.94 -3.48 9.44
CA GLY A 102 7.73 -2.90 8.11
C GLY A 102 6.75 -1.73 8.06
N GLY A 103 6.30 -1.42 6.83
CA GLY A 103 5.42 -0.32 6.51
C GLY A 103 3.93 -0.62 6.73
N LYS A 104 3.08 0.24 6.14
CA LYS A 104 1.61 0.16 6.21
C LYS A 104 0.99 -0.50 4.97
N ALA A 105 1.82 -0.96 4.07
CA ALA A 105 1.50 -1.72 2.87
C ALA A 105 0.57 -1.04 1.83
N VAL A 106 0.30 0.26 1.92
CA VAL A 106 -0.61 0.95 0.98
C VAL A 106 -0.12 0.84 -0.47
N ALA A 107 1.14 1.23 -0.74
CA ALA A 107 1.71 1.17 -2.07
C ALA A 107 1.82 -0.28 -2.59
N THR A 108 2.23 -1.22 -1.74
CA THR A 108 2.34 -2.63 -2.12
C THR A 108 0.97 -3.25 -2.39
N SER A 109 -0.06 -2.93 -1.59
CA SER A 109 -1.45 -3.35 -1.85
C SER A 109 -1.98 -2.76 -3.15
N ALA A 110 -1.71 -1.48 -3.43
CA ALA A 110 -2.06 -0.88 -4.71
C ALA A 110 -1.39 -1.60 -5.89
N GLY A 111 -0.12 -1.98 -5.75
CA GLY A 111 0.60 -2.78 -6.73
C GLY A 111 0.01 -4.18 -6.94
N VAL A 112 -0.46 -4.82 -5.87
CA VAL A 112 -1.18 -6.12 -5.96
C VAL A 112 -2.48 -5.97 -6.73
N VAL A 113 -3.28 -4.95 -6.38
CA VAL A 113 -4.54 -4.68 -7.09
C VAL A 113 -4.28 -4.32 -8.55
N PHE A 114 -3.24 -3.54 -8.85
CA PHE A 114 -2.84 -3.22 -10.23
C PHE A 114 -2.46 -4.46 -11.04
N GLY A 115 -1.70 -5.38 -10.45
CA GLY A 115 -1.31 -6.63 -11.11
C GLY A 115 -2.48 -7.57 -11.39
N PHE A 116 -3.58 -7.49 -10.63
CA PHE A 116 -4.74 -8.35 -10.77
C PHE A 116 -5.91 -7.68 -11.51
N ALA A 117 -6.25 -6.45 -11.14
CA ALA A 117 -7.41 -5.71 -11.65
C ALA A 117 -7.02 -4.23 -11.90
N PRO A 118 -6.29 -3.92 -13.00
CA PRO A 118 -5.71 -2.58 -13.22
C PRO A 118 -6.76 -1.48 -13.32
N VAL A 119 -7.94 -1.73 -13.89
CA VAL A 119 -9.02 -0.75 -13.97
C VAL A 119 -9.59 -0.44 -12.58
N PHE A 120 -9.71 -1.46 -11.73
CA PHE A 120 -10.12 -1.27 -10.34
C PHE A 120 -9.07 -0.50 -9.53
N CYS A 121 -7.78 -0.74 -9.79
CA CYS A 121 -6.70 0.07 -9.21
C CYS A 121 -6.78 1.54 -9.63
N LEU A 122 -7.12 1.83 -10.88
CA LEU A 122 -7.33 3.21 -11.36
C LEU A 122 -8.48 3.91 -10.61
N TYR A 123 -9.61 3.21 -10.41
CA TYR A 123 -10.69 3.72 -9.57
C TYR A 123 -10.19 4.08 -8.16
N LEU A 124 -9.45 3.19 -7.52
CA LEU A 124 -8.90 3.45 -6.18
C LEU A 124 -7.90 4.61 -6.17
N ALA A 125 -7.11 4.77 -7.23
CA ALA A 125 -6.20 5.90 -7.38
C ALA A 125 -6.98 7.22 -7.49
N ILE A 126 -8.09 7.27 -8.24
CA ILE A 126 -8.95 8.46 -8.33
C ILE A 126 -9.51 8.82 -6.94
N VAL A 127 -10.01 7.84 -6.19
CA VAL A 127 -10.51 8.08 -4.83
C VAL A 127 -9.39 8.57 -3.90
N PHE A 128 -8.21 7.92 -3.97
CA PHE A 128 -7.06 8.29 -3.15
C PHE A 128 -6.61 9.72 -3.42
N PHE A 129 -6.34 10.07 -4.68
CA PHE A 129 -5.85 11.41 -5.04
C PHE A 129 -6.92 12.48 -4.88
N GLY A 130 -8.19 12.17 -5.14
CA GLY A 130 -9.31 13.07 -4.85
C GLY A 130 -9.39 13.41 -3.35
N THR A 131 -9.35 12.38 -2.49
CA THR A 131 -9.33 12.58 -1.04
C THR A 131 -8.06 13.34 -0.60
N LEU A 132 -6.90 13.02 -1.21
CA LEU A 132 -5.64 13.69 -0.90
C LEU A 132 -5.70 15.17 -1.24
N TYR A 133 -6.29 15.55 -2.36
CA TYR A 133 -6.49 16.94 -2.75
C TYR A 133 -7.44 17.69 -1.79
N LEU A 134 -8.56 17.05 -1.44
CA LEU A 134 -9.54 17.67 -0.55
C LEU A 134 -9.05 17.81 0.91
N ALA A 135 -8.39 16.78 1.42
CA ALA A 135 -8.02 16.70 2.84
C ALA A 135 -6.54 16.99 3.12
N SER A 136 -5.66 17.02 2.12
CA SER A 136 -4.20 17.17 2.25
C SER A 136 -3.53 16.11 3.14
N MET A 137 -4.15 14.94 3.35
CA MET A 137 -3.67 13.88 4.24
C MET A 137 -3.55 12.53 3.52
N ILE A 138 -2.32 12.01 3.38
CA ILE A 138 -2.06 10.68 2.79
C ILE A 138 -2.73 9.58 3.62
N SER A 139 -2.75 9.71 4.94
CA SER A 139 -3.37 8.72 5.83
C SER A 139 -4.88 8.62 5.65
N LEU A 140 -5.59 9.74 5.59
CA LEU A 140 -7.03 9.75 5.33
C LEU A 140 -7.33 9.18 3.94
N SER A 141 -6.56 9.57 2.92
CA SER A 141 -6.70 9.05 1.56
C SER A 141 -6.52 7.53 1.50
N SER A 142 -5.56 6.98 2.26
CA SER A 142 -5.34 5.54 2.34
C SER A 142 -6.53 4.81 2.97
N VAL A 143 -7.06 5.36 4.05
CA VAL A 143 -8.23 4.78 4.75
C VAL A 143 -9.48 4.88 3.86
N THR A 144 -9.73 6.04 3.24
CA THR A 144 -10.87 6.24 2.32
C THR A 144 -10.78 5.31 1.11
N ALA A 145 -9.61 5.17 0.50
CA ALA A 145 -9.41 4.23 -0.61
C ALA A 145 -9.62 2.76 -0.18
N SER A 146 -9.27 2.40 1.08
CA SER A 146 -9.55 1.06 1.62
C SER A 146 -11.05 0.80 1.77
N PHE A 147 -11.83 1.76 2.26
CA PHE A 147 -13.29 1.65 2.29
C PHE A 147 -13.90 1.60 0.88
N ALA A 148 -13.42 2.44 -0.03
CA ALA A 148 -13.84 2.43 -1.42
C ALA A 148 -13.54 1.08 -2.10
N ALA A 149 -12.42 0.44 -1.78
CA ALA A 149 -12.09 -0.89 -2.29
C ALA A 149 -13.12 -1.94 -1.83
N VAL A 150 -13.48 -1.94 -0.56
CA VAL A 150 -14.50 -2.85 -0.02
C VAL A 150 -15.87 -2.60 -0.68
N ILE A 151 -16.29 -1.35 -0.76
CA ILE A 151 -17.55 -0.97 -1.42
C ILE A 151 -17.52 -1.39 -2.90
N GLY A 152 -16.42 -1.13 -3.60
CA GLY A 152 -16.29 -1.43 -5.01
C GLY A 152 -16.36 -2.93 -5.32
N VAL A 153 -15.66 -3.80 -4.56
CA VAL A 153 -15.73 -5.26 -4.81
C VAL A 153 -17.10 -5.87 -4.51
N LEU A 154 -17.90 -5.20 -3.67
CA LEU A 154 -19.27 -5.67 -3.33
C LEU A 154 -20.32 -5.12 -4.30
N LEU A 155 -20.17 -3.87 -4.77
CA LEU A 155 -21.22 -3.22 -5.57
C LEU A 155 -20.99 -3.30 -7.08
N PHE A 156 -19.74 -3.18 -7.56
CA PHE A 156 -19.48 -3.11 -9.01
C PHE A 156 -19.91 -4.35 -9.79
N PRO A 157 -19.75 -5.59 -9.25
CA PRO A 157 -20.23 -6.77 -9.95
C PRO A 157 -21.75 -6.81 -10.12
N LEU A 158 -22.54 -6.16 -9.23
CA LEU A 158 -24.01 -6.06 -9.36
C LEU A 158 -24.42 -5.32 -10.63
N PHE A 159 -23.62 -4.36 -11.07
CA PHE A 159 -23.90 -3.49 -12.21
C PHE A 159 -23.05 -3.83 -13.43
N GLY A 160 -22.17 -4.82 -13.36
CA GLY A 160 -21.20 -5.15 -14.40
C GLY A 160 -20.25 -3.98 -14.71
N PHE A 161 -19.98 -3.10 -13.73
CA PHE A 161 -19.16 -1.91 -13.88
C PHE A 161 -17.78 -2.14 -13.27
N ILE A 162 -16.71 -1.95 -14.04
CA ILE A 162 -15.29 -2.17 -13.65
C ILE A 162 -14.99 -3.65 -13.33
N LEU A 163 -15.84 -4.31 -12.52
CA LEU A 163 -15.77 -5.73 -12.18
C LEU A 163 -17.06 -6.40 -12.72
N ASN A 164 -16.89 -7.40 -13.60
CA ASN A 164 -18.00 -8.01 -14.32
C ASN A 164 -18.64 -9.20 -13.58
N HIS A 165 -17.97 -9.73 -12.57
CA HIS A 165 -18.44 -10.87 -11.77
C HIS A 165 -17.86 -10.84 -10.37
N TYR A 166 -18.52 -11.56 -9.46
CA TYR A 166 -18.01 -11.79 -8.12
C TYR A 166 -16.86 -12.81 -8.14
N ASP A 167 -15.70 -12.41 -7.61
CA ASP A 167 -14.60 -13.31 -7.28
C ASP A 167 -14.47 -13.37 -5.75
N PRO A 168 -14.90 -14.48 -5.11
CA PRO A 168 -14.86 -14.61 -3.66
C PRO A 168 -13.46 -14.46 -3.05
N LEU A 169 -12.43 -14.92 -3.77
CA LEU A 169 -11.05 -14.78 -3.31
C LEU A 169 -10.60 -13.32 -3.39
N PHE A 170 -10.94 -12.60 -4.47
CA PHE A 170 -10.63 -11.18 -4.58
C PHE A 170 -11.32 -10.37 -3.49
N ILE A 171 -12.60 -10.64 -3.21
CA ILE A 171 -13.33 -10.02 -2.10
C ILE A 171 -12.61 -10.28 -0.76
N ALA A 172 -12.26 -11.54 -0.47
CA ALA A 172 -11.56 -11.89 0.78
C ALA A 172 -10.21 -11.19 0.90
N ILE A 173 -9.44 -11.12 -0.18
CA ILE A 173 -8.16 -10.41 -0.21
C ILE A 173 -8.33 -8.91 0.00
N ILE A 174 -9.29 -8.26 -0.68
CA ILE A 174 -9.57 -6.83 -0.48
C ILE A 174 -9.98 -6.54 0.97
N LEU A 175 -10.83 -7.38 1.56
CA LEU A 175 -11.20 -7.25 2.98
C LEU A 175 -9.98 -7.39 3.91
N ALA A 176 -9.10 -8.35 3.64
CA ALA A 176 -7.86 -8.53 4.41
C ALA A 176 -6.90 -7.33 4.27
N LEU A 177 -6.69 -6.83 3.04
CA LEU A 177 -5.84 -5.67 2.76
C LEU A 177 -6.39 -4.40 3.39
N ALA A 178 -7.69 -4.14 3.25
CA ALA A 178 -8.36 -2.98 3.85
C ALA A 178 -8.25 -3.01 5.39
N SER A 179 -8.55 -4.15 6.01
CA SER A 179 -8.41 -4.33 7.45
C SER A 179 -6.98 -4.09 7.92
N LEU A 180 -5.99 -4.67 7.24
CA LEU A 180 -4.58 -4.46 7.55
C LEU A 180 -4.19 -2.98 7.45
N ILE A 181 -4.58 -2.30 6.37
CA ILE A 181 -4.28 -0.87 6.18
C ILE A 181 -4.92 -0.03 7.29
N ILE A 182 -6.20 -0.26 7.60
CA ILE A 182 -6.91 0.49 8.65
C ILE A 182 -6.25 0.29 10.01
N ILE A 183 -5.94 -0.97 10.39
CA ILE A 183 -5.25 -1.29 11.65
C ILE A 183 -3.89 -0.58 11.72
N ARG A 184 -3.12 -0.60 10.63
CA ARG A 184 -1.79 0.05 10.56
C ARG A 184 -1.88 1.60 10.54
N HIS A 185 -3.08 2.16 10.38
CA HIS A 185 -3.33 3.60 10.44
C HIS A 185 -3.97 4.08 11.76
N LYS A 186 -4.09 3.22 12.79
CA LYS A 186 -4.71 3.59 14.08
C LYS A 186 -4.18 4.89 14.67
N ASP A 187 -2.85 5.06 14.70
CA ASP A 187 -2.24 6.28 15.26
C ASP A 187 -2.49 7.52 14.38
N ASN A 188 -2.61 7.33 13.06
CA ASN A 188 -3.01 8.41 12.15
C ASN A 188 -4.47 8.80 12.38
N ILE A 189 -5.37 7.83 12.54
CA ILE A 189 -6.79 8.09 12.81
C ILE A 189 -6.94 8.89 14.10
N THR A 190 -6.21 8.54 15.15
CA THR A 190 -6.18 9.31 16.40
C THR A 190 -5.68 10.74 16.17
N ARG A 191 -4.62 10.94 15.36
CA ARG A 191 -4.15 12.31 15.03
C ARG A 191 -5.15 13.08 14.18
N ILE A 192 -5.86 12.43 13.25
CA ILE A 192 -6.92 13.05 12.46
C ILE A 192 -8.04 13.56 13.37
N GLN A 193 -8.49 12.73 14.31
CA GLN A 193 -9.53 13.10 15.30
C GLN A 193 -9.10 14.28 16.17
N ASN A 194 -7.83 14.32 16.57
CA ASN A 194 -7.24 15.38 17.38
C ASN A 194 -6.80 16.60 16.54
N LYS A 195 -7.05 16.62 15.24
CA LYS A 195 -6.65 17.67 14.29
C LYS A 195 -5.14 17.94 14.24
N THR A 196 -4.33 16.92 14.47
CA THR A 196 -2.85 16.98 14.51
C THR A 196 -2.17 16.10 13.46
N GLU A 197 -2.91 15.61 12.46
CA GLU A 197 -2.32 14.75 11.41
C GLU A 197 -1.45 15.57 10.47
N ASN A 198 -0.39 14.93 9.97
CA ASN A 198 0.56 15.54 9.05
C ASN A 198 -0.09 15.81 7.69
N LEU A 199 0.13 17.01 7.16
CA LEU A 199 -0.34 17.43 5.86
C LEU A 199 0.74 17.32 4.79
N VAL A 200 0.32 17.10 3.55
CA VAL A 200 1.14 17.44 2.39
C VAL A 200 1.10 18.94 2.13
N PRO A 201 2.12 19.54 1.47
CA PRO A 201 2.21 21.01 1.30
C PRO A 201 1.26 21.54 0.20
N TRP A 202 0.25 20.78 -0.20
CA TRP A 202 -0.71 21.12 -1.24
C TRP A 202 -2.08 20.47 -0.95
N GLY A 203 -3.14 20.97 -1.61
CA GLY A 203 -4.52 20.56 -1.38
C GLY A 203 -5.28 21.57 -0.51
N LEU A 204 -6.56 21.28 -0.28
CA LEU A 204 -7.51 22.24 0.31
C LEU A 204 -7.58 22.18 1.83
N ASN A 205 -7.09 21.12 2.47
CA ASN A 205 -7.21 20.89 3.92
C ASN A 205 -8.62 21.17 4.48
N LEU A 206 -9.67 20.70 3.80
CA LEU A 206 -11.07 20.94 4.21
C LEU A 206 -11.40 20.37 5.60
N THR A 207 -10.55 19.52 6.15
CA THR A 207 -10.67 18.98 7.50
C THR A 207 -10.11 19.89 8.58
N HIS A 208 -9.52 21.03 8.18
CA HIS A 208 -8.92 22.02 9.08
C HIS A 208 -7.95 21.42 10.09
N GLN A 209 -7.05 20.54 9.60
CA GLN A 209 -5.97 20.00 10.42
C GLN A 209 -4.96 21.11 10.76
N ASN A 210 -4.43 21.04 11.98
CA ASN A 210 -3.46 21.99 12.52
C ASN A 210 -2.23 21.24 13.05
N PRO A 211 -1.38 20.68 12.18
CA PRO A 211 -0.23 19.91 12.62
C PRO A 211 0.71 20.81 13.43
N LYS A 212 1.20 20.30 14.56
CA LYS A 212 2.27 20.97 15.28
C LYS A 212 3.49 21.09 14.35
N LYS A 213 4.02 22.29 14.23
CA LYS A 213 5.26 22.58 13.50
C LYS A 213 6.45 21.84 14.10
#